data_91d2bf8e2580ddf34c0db273a632ebf0
#
_entry.id   91d2bf8e2580ddf34c0db273a632ebf0
#
_cell.length_a   1.000
_cell.length_b   1.000
_cell.length_c   1.000
_cell.angle_alpha   90.00
_cell.angle_beta   90.00
_cell.angle_gamma   90.00
#
_symmetry.space_group_name_H-M   'P 1'
#
loop_
_entity.id
_entity.type
_entity.pdbx_description
1 polymer ?
#
loop_
_entity_poly.entity_id
_entity_poly.type
_entity_poly.pdbx_seq_one_letter_code
_entity_poly.pdbx_strand_id
1 'polypeptide(L)'
;VWGQDPQIDKNGRFILNEAWAKLDFGKGFFAQLGRQTLVYDDERILGGLDWNVAGRYHDALKLGYANKNNEIHAILAFNQNDEKTAGGTYYNSSIGQPYKNMQTVWYHYKADKIPFGASLLFMNLGLETGNQLTQDSHTRYLQTMGTYLTYKNSGWNLDGAFYYQTGKNKDAESVSAFMASATAAYAFNKTWGMVVSFDYLSGNEEEI
;
A
#
# COMPACT_ATOMS: atom_id res chain seq x y z
N VAL A 1 18.62 -10.18 0.14
CA VAL A 1 19.38 -9.05 0.68
C VAL A 1 20.17 -9.49 1.88
N TRP A 2 21.43 -9.09 1.96
CA TRP A 2 22.29 -9.29 3.11
C TRP A 2 22.53 -7.94 3.77
N GLY A 3 22.17 -7.77 5.04
CA GLY A 3 22.35 -6.51 5.74
C GLY A 3 21.60 -6.45 7.05
N GLN A 4 21.47 -5.25 7.55
CA GLN A 4 20.72 -4.95 8.75
C GLN A 4 19.28 -4.60 8.36
N ASP A 5 18.29 -5.15 9.06
CA ASP A 5 16.89 -4.76 8.93
C ASP A 5 16.55 -3.72 10.00
N PRO A 6 16.47 -2.43 9.65
CA PRO A 6 16.24 -1.39 10.63
C PRO A 6 14.80 -1.39 11.20
N GLN A 7 13.89 -2.15 10.61
CA GLN A 7 12.50 -2.23 11.06
C GLN A 7 12.30 -3.34 12.10
N ILE A 8 13.10 -4.39 12.05
CA ILE A 8 12.93 -5.58 12.91
C ILE A 8 13.96 -5.64 14.01
N ASP A 9 15.22 -5.45 13.70
CA ASP A 9 16.32 -5.43 14.68
C ASP A 9 17.55 -4.68 14.15
N LYS A 10 18.57 -4.53 15.02
CA LYS A 10 19.84 -3.87 14.69
C LYS A 10 20.93 -4.84 14.24
N ASN A 11 20.63 -6.13 14.12
CA ASN A 11 21.60 -7.16 13.77
C ASN A 11 21.64 -7.35 12.25
N GLY A 12 22.83 -7.64 11.74
CA GLY A 12 22.97 -8.05 10.33
C GLY A 12 22.38 -9.43 10.12
N ARG A 13 21.58 -9.60 9.08
CA ARG A 13 20.99 -10.87 8.71
C ARG A 13 20.78 -11.01 7.21
N PHE A 14 20.48 -12.22 6.79
CA PHE A 14 19.97 -12.48 5.45
C PHE A 14 18.45 -12.25 5.45
N ILE A 15 17.98 -11.38 4.55
CA ILE A 15 16.55 -11.04 4.39
C ILE A 15 16.13 -11.47 3.00
N LEU A 16 15.06 -12.24 2.92
CA LEU A 16 14.38 -12.54 1.66
C LEU A 16 13.42 -11.40 1.33
N ASN A 17 13.78 -10.56 0.36
CA ASN A 17 12.98 -9.41 -0.03
C ASN A 17 11.76 -9.81 -0.87
N GLU A 18 11.93 -10.70 -1.84
CA GLU A 18 10.86 -11.24 -2.66
C GLU A 18 11.00 -12.74 -2.88
N ALA A 19 9.89 -13.47 -2.76
CA ALA A 19 9.74 -14.87 -3.12
C ALA A 19 8.26 -15.15 -3.40
N TRP A 20 7.87 -15.14 -4.64
CA TRP A 20 6.49 -15.33 -5.06
C TRP A 20 6.38 -16.22 -6.30
N ALA A 21 5.20 -16.80 -6.49
CA ALA A 21 4.81 -17.49 -7.70
C ALA A 21 3.60 -16.82 -8.34
N LYS A 22 3.60 -16.70 -9.66
CA LYS A 22 2.47 -16.16 -10.43
C LYS A 22 1.91 -17.23 -11.35
N LEU A 23 0.60 -17.42 -11.31
CA LEU A 23 -0.16 -18.28 -12.20
C LEU A 23 -1.00 -17.40 -13.13
N ASP A 24 -0.88 -17.60 -14.42
CA ASP A 24 -1.70 -16.95 -15.44
C ASP A 24 -2.80 -17.93 -15.89
N PHE A 25 -4.06 -17.49 -15.78
CA PHE A 25 -5.22 -18.28 -16.16
C PHE A 25 -5.73 -17.95 -17.56
N GLY A 26 -5.03 -17.07 -18.28
CA GLY A 26 -5.44 -16.57 -19.58
C GLY A 26 -6.52 -15.48 -19.49
N LYS A 27 -6.80 -14.85 -20.63
CA LYS A 27 -7.78 -13.76 -20.77
C LYS A 27 -7.55 -12.58 -19.80
N GLY A 28 -6.30 -12.39 -19.34
CA GLY A 28 -5.92 -11.33 -18.44
C GLY A 28 -6.06 -11.63 -16.94
N PHE A 29 -6.55 -12.82 -16.54
CA PHE A 29 -6.67 -13.23 -15.14
C PHE A 29 -5.38 -13.87 -14.64
N PHE A 30 -4.98 -13.51 -13.42
CA PHE A 30 -3.82 -14.11 -12.74
C PHE A 30 -4.01 -14.18 -11.22
N ALA A 31 -3.21 -15.04 -10.59
CA ALA A 31 -2.99 -15.06 -9.16
C ALA A 31 -1.49 -15.01 -8.88
N GLN A 32 -1.07 -14.23 -7.88
CA GLN A 32 0.30 -14.15 -7.41
C GLN A 32 0.32 -14.34 -5.88
N LEU A 33 1.08 -15.32 -5.42
CA LEU A 33 1.15 -15.70 -4.01
C LEU A 33 2.59 -15.69 -3.53
N GLY A 34 2.82 -15.14 -2.36
CA GLY A 34 4.11 -15.12 -1.67
C GLY A 34 4.54 -13.73 -1.27
N ARG A 35 5.82 -13.60 -0.87
CA ARG A 35 6.43 -12.35 -0.48
C ARG A 35 6.70 -11.49 -1.70
N GLN A 36 6.08 -10.34 -1.75
CA GLN A 36 6.10 -9.45 -2.90
C GLN A 36 6.05 -7.98 -2.50
N THR A 37 6.63 -7.15 -3.32
CA THR A 37 6.48 -5.70 -3.22
C THR A 37 5.12 -5.29 -3.82
N LEU A 38 4.43 -4.39 -3.15
CA LEU A 38 3.18 -3.79 -3.61
C LEU A 38 3.42 -2.31 -3.90
N VAL A 39 3.42 -1.97 -5.19
CA VAL A 39 3.66 -0.61 -5.67
C VAL A 39 2.46 -0.16 -6.49
N TYR A 40 1.79 0.90 -6.04
CA TYR A 40 0.59 1.43 -6.67
C TYR A 40 0.60 2.95 -6.69
N ASP A 41 0.12 3.50 -7.80
CA ASP A 41 -0.11 4.92 -8.02
C ASP A 41 1.14 5.80 -7.75
N ASP A 42 1.08 6.71 -6.80
CA ASP A 42 2.18 7.60 -6.38
C ASP A 42 3.00 7.05 -5.19
N GLU A 43 2.82 5.79 -4.83
CA GLU A 43 3.50 5.08 -3.74
C GLU A 43 3.26 5.64 -2.33
N ARG A 44 2.33 6.57 -2.15
CA ARG A 44 2.03 7.17 -0.84
C ARG A 44 1.34 6.19 0.11
N ILE A 45 0.51 5.29 -0.40
CA ILE A 45 -0.20 4.27 0.39
C ILE A 45 0.52 2.93 0.33
N LEU A 46 0.81 2.44 -0.87
CA LEU A 46 1.54 1.19 -1.11
C LEU A 46 2.74 1.48 -2.01
N GLY A 47 3.93 1.39 -1.45
CA GLY A 47 5.18 1.68 -2.14
C GLY A 47 6.31 0.73 -1.73
N GLY A 48 7.32 0.57 -2.61
CA GLY A 48 8.40 -0.40 -2.49
C GLY A 48 9.50 -0.03 -1.51
N LEU A 49 9.74 1.24 -1.25
CA LEU A 49 10.89 1.73 -0.48
C LEU A 49 12.25 1.24 -1.03
N ASP A 50 12.45 1.24 -2.32
CA ASP A 50 13.64 0.66 -2.97
C ASP A 50 14.96 1.35 -2.60
N TRP A 51 14.90 2.56 -2.06
CA TRP A 51 16.05 3.28 -1.53
C TRP A 51 16.52 2.75 -0.15
N ASN A 52 15.72 1.93 0.53
CA ASN A 52 16.04 1.33 1.83
C ASN A 52 16.56 -0.10 1.63
N VAL A 53 17.62 -0.47 2.34
CA VAL A 53 18.24 -1.81 2.28
C VAL A 53 17.25 -2.94 2.60
N ALA A 54 16.31 -2.70 3.50
CA ALA A 54 15.27 -3.67 3.86
C ALA A 54 14.13 -3.73 2.84
N GLY A 55 13.89 -2.63 2.11
CA GLY A 55 12.72 -2.49 1.24
C GLY A 55 11.40 -2.55 2.01
N ARG A 56 10.30 -2.67 1.28
CA ARG A 56 8.98 -2.96 1.85
C ARG A 56 8.37 -4.12 1.09
N TYR A 57 7.94 -5.15 1.79
CA TYR A 57 7.36 -6.34 1.21
C TYR A 57 6.10 -6.76 1.98
N HIS A 58 5.27 -7.57 1.34
CA HIS A 58 4.04 -8.12 1.91
C HIS A 58 3.94 -9.60 1.58
N ASP A 59 3.64 -10.44 2.57
CA ASP A 59 3.28 -11.83 2.35
C ASP A 59 1.79 -11.87 2.02
N ALA A 60 1.48 -12.00 0.72
CA ALA A 60 0.14 -11.74 0.21
C ALA A 60 -0.28 -12.67 -0.93
N LEU A 61 -1.59 -12.87 -1.04
CA LEU A 61 -2.26 -13.32 -2.25
C LEU A 61 -2.79 -12.11 -3.01
N LYS A 62 -2.35 -11.95 -4.26
CA LYS A 62 -2.86 -10.95 -5.20
C LYS A 62 -3.59 -11.66 -6.34
N LEU A 63 -4.88 -11.40 -6.47
CA LEU A 63 -5.70 -11.81 -7.60
C LEU A 63 -5.85 -10.61 -8.53
N GLY A 64 -5.66 -10.81 -9.82
CA GLY A 64 -5.70 -9.72 -10.77
C GLY A 64 -6.40 -10.06 -12.06
N TYR A 65 -6.92 -9.02 -12.67
CA TYR A 65 -7.39 -8.99 -14.05
C TYR A 65 -6.87 -7.76 -14.74
N ALA A 66 -6.34 -7.92 -15.94
CA ALA A 66 -5.88 -6.82 -16.76
C ALA A 66 -6.32 -6.99 -18.22
N ASN A 67 -6.77 -5.91 -18.82
CA ASN A 67 -6.96 -5.79 -20.25
C ASN A 67 -6.33 -4.48 -20.76
N LYS A 68 -6.60 -4.09 -22.01
CA LYS A 68 -6.03 -2.87 -22.60
C LYS A 68 -6.26 -1.60 -21.79
N ASN A 69 -7.44 -1.47 -21.17
CA ASN A 69 -7.90 -0.24 -20.54
C ASN A 69 -8.09 -0.34 -19.03
N ASN A 70 -8.27 -1.56 -18.53
CA ASN A 70 -8.67 -1.79 -17.14
C ASN A 70 -7.72 -2.78 -16.48
N GLU A 71 -7.34 -2.47 -15.26
CA GLU A 71 -6.60 -3.36 -14.38
C GLU A 71 -7.26 -3.34 -13.00
N ILE A 72 -7.50 -4.50 -12.42
CA ILE A 72 -8.07 -4.64 -11.08
C ILE A 72 -7.26 -5.66 -10.30
N HIS A 73 -6.91 -5.32 -9.07
CA HIS A 73 -6.25 -6.21 -8.12
C HIS A 73 -7.06 -6.32 -6.83
N ALA A 74 -7.23 -7.55 -6.36
CA ALA A 74 -7.67 -7.86 -5.01
C ALA A 74 -6.51 -8.48 -4.25
N ILE A 75 -6.13 -7.91 -3.10
CA ILE A 75 -4.94 -8.27 -2.33
C ILE A 75 -5.37 -8.66 -0.93
N LEU A 76 -4.92 -9.81 -0.49
CA LEU A 76 -5.16 -10.34 0.85
C LEU A 76 -3.81 -10.66 1.50
N ALA A 77 -3.53 -10.06 2.65
CA ALA A 77 -2.33 -10.35 3.43
C ALA A 77 -2.68 -10.66 4.88
N PHE A 78 -1.89 -11.54 5.47
CA PHE A 78 -2.04 -11.95 6.86
C PHE A 78 -0.66 -12.15 7.48
N ASN A 79 -0.46 -11.61 8.68
CA ASN A 79 0.79 -11.69 9.42
C ASN A 79 0.59 -12.36 10.78
N GLN A 80 1.56 -13.15 11.19
CA GLN A 80 1.66 -13.74 12.53
C GLN A 80 3.12 -13.83 12.95
N ASN A 81 3.38 -13.74 14.24
CA ASN A 81 4.75 -13.79 14.76
C ASN A 81 5.28 -15.22 14.93
N ASP A 82 4.37 -16.15 15.25
CA ASP A 82 4.70 -17.54 15.56
C ASP A 82 4.02 -18.49 14.56
N GLU A 83 4.66 -19.61 14.30
CA GLU A 83 4.07 -20.73 13.54
C GLU A 83 3.02 -21.44 14.40
N LYS A 84 1.79 -20.95 14.41
CA LYS A 84 0.65 -21.61 15.05
C LYS A 84 -0.33 -22.08 14.01
N THR A 85 -0.70 -23.34 14.12
CA THR A 85 -1.62 -24.00 13.17
C THR A 85 -3.09 -23.88 13.55
N ALA A 86 -3.40 -23.45 14.78
CA ALA A 86 -4.76 -23.27 15.27
C ALA A 86 -4.83 -22.23 16.40
N GLY A 87 -5.97 -21.55 16.49
CA GLY A 87 -6.25 -20.53 17.52
C GLY A 87 -5.90 -19.12 17.10
N GLY A 88 -6.43 -18.16 17.85
CA GLY A 88 -6.08 -16.75 17.70
C GLY A 88 -4.63 -16.51 18.12
N THR A 89 -3.87 -15.83 17.30
CA THR A 89 -2.51 -15.42 17.60
C THR A 89 -2.45 -13.93 17.76
N TYR A 90 -1.93 -13.46 18.89
CA TYR A 90 -1.58 -12.06 19.03
C TYR A 90 -0.45 -11.72 18.03
N TYR A 91 -0.63 -10.69 17.24
CA TYR A 91 0.37 -10.17 16.32
C TYR A 91 0.99 -8.88 16.88
N ASN A 92 2.28 -8.93 17.19
CA ASN A 92 3.04 -7.74 17.60
C ASN A 92 3.60 -7.04 16.35
N SER A 93 2.97 -5.96 15.93
CA SER A 93 3.37 -5.15 14.78
C SER A 93 4.70 -4.40 14.94
N SER A 94 5.30 -4.40 16.15
CA SER A 94 6.62 -3.81 16.37
C SER A 94 7.77 -4.60 15.76
N ILE A 95 7.53 -5.85 15.34
CA ILE A 95 8.54 -6.78 14.82
C ILE A 95 8.31 -7.12 13.34
N GLY A 96 7.43 -6.43 12.63
CA GLY A 96 7.13 -6.79 11.24
C GLY A 96 6.26 -5.75 10.55
N GLN A 97 5.34 -6.21 9.72
CA GLN A 97 4.41 -5.31 9.05
C GLN A 97 3.50 -4.60 10.07
N PRO A 98 3.06 -3.36 9.81
CA PRO A 98 2.27 -2.58 10.77
C PRO A 98 0.84 -3.10 10.99
N TYR A 99 0.43 -4.16 10.30
CA TYR A 99 -0.92 -4.73 10.35
C TYR A 99 -0.88 -6.25 10.54
N LYS A 100 -1.90 -6.81 11.17
CA LYS A 100 -2.15 -8.26 11.24
C LYS A 100 -2.73 -8.81 9.94
N ASN A 101 -3.69 -8.10 9.40
CA ASN A 101 -4.32 -8.47 8.13
C ASN A 101 -4.59 -7.23 7.26
N MET A 102 -4.61 -7.44 5.96
CA MET A 102 -4.90 -6.39 4.99
C MET A 102 -5.79 -6.98 3.89
N GLN A 103 -6.86 -6.26 3.58
CA GLN A 103 -7.69 -6.49 2.41
C GLN A 103 -7.66 -5.22 1.57
N THR A 104 -7.22 -5.33 0.33
CA THR A 104 -7.11 -4.18 -0.57
C THR A 104 -7.72 -4.51 -1.91
N VAL A 105 -8.46 -3.56 -2.46
CA VAL A 105 -8.91 -3.56 -3.85
C VAL A 105 -8.36 -2.31 -4.50
N TRP A 106 -7.69 -2.49 -5.62
CA TRP A 106 -7.20 -1.40 -6.46
C TRP A 106 -7.71 -1.62 -7.89
N TYR A 107 -8.18 -0.55 -8.50
CA TYR A 107 -8.62 -0.51 -9.88
C TYR A 107 -7.96 0.64 -10.61
N HIS A 108 -7.49 0.38 -11.82
CA HIS A 108 -6.93 1.39 -12.71
C HIS A 108 -7.62 1.38 -14.07
N TYR A 109 -8.01 2.54 -14.51
CA TYR A 109 -8.51 2.80 -15.86
C TYR A 109 -7.53 3.65 -16.65
N LYS A 110 -7.22 3.23 -17.87
CA LYS A 110 -6.42 3.97 -18.84
C LYS A 110 -7.26 4.25 -20.08
N ALA A 111 -7.44 5.53 -20.39
CA ALA A 111 -8.23 5.94 -21.56
C ALA A 111 -7.50 5.67 -22.88
N ASP A 112 -8.24 5.30 -23.91
CA ASP A 112 -7.70 4.96 -25.22
C ASP A 112 -7.32 6.18 -26.08
N LYS A 113 -8.15 7.22 -26.02
CA LYS A 113 -8.09 8.36 -26.96
C LYS A 113 -7.44 9.59 -26.38
N ILE A 114 -7.37 9.68 -25.06
CA ILE A 114 -6.74 10.78 -24.34
C ILE A 114 -5.72 10.23 -23.36
N PRO A 115 -4.62 10.92 -23.11
CA PRO A 115 -3.56 10.44 -22.22
C PRO A 115 -3.95 10.64 -20.74
N PHE A 116 -5.05 10.00 -20.35
CA PHE A 116 -5.66 10.07 -19.01
C PHE A 116 -5.69 8.70 -18.37
N GLY A 117 -5.32 8.66 -17.09
CA GLY A 117 -5.43 7.49 -16.21
C GLY A 117 -6.12 7.87 -14.91
N ALA A 118 -6.85 6.93 -14.34
CA ALA A 118 -7.50 7.08 -13.05
C ALA A 118 -7.44 5.78 -12.27
N SER A 119 -7.08 5.85 -10.99
CA SER A 119 -7.11 4.71 -10.07
C SER A 119 -8.08 4.97 -8.93
N LEU A 120 -8.62 3.88 -8.40
CA LEU A 120 -9.39 3.82 -7.17
C LEU A 120 -8.75 2.80 -6.25
N LEU A 121 -8.59 3.17 -4.98
CA LEU A 121 -8.06 2.32 -3.92
C LEU A 121 -9.08 2.20 -2.79
N PHE A 122 -9.30 0.99 -2.32
CA PHE A 122 -9.89 0.71 -1.02
C PHE A 122 -8.97 -0.26 -0.27
N MET A 123 -8.55 0.11 0.93
CA MET A 123 -7.70 -0.71 1.79
C MET A 123 -8.29 -0.77 3.19
N ASN A 124 -8.39 -1.97 3.74
CA ASN A 124 -8.79 -2.22 5.11
C ASN A 124 -7.63 -2.89 5.85
N LEU A 125 -7.11 -2.23 6.86
CA LEU A 125 -6.03 -2.74 7.71
C LEU A 125 -6.57 -3.20 9.05
N GLY A 126 -6.32 -4.45 9.42
CA GLY A 126 -6.54 -4.95 10.76
C GLY A 126 -5.31 -4.69 11.62
N LEU A 127 -5.44 -3.77 12.57
CA LEU A 127 -4.42 -3.39 13.53
C LEU A 127 -4.67 -4.12 14.84
N GLU A 128 -3.72 -4.93 15.30
CA GLU A 128 -3.91 -5.72 16.52
C GLU A 128 -3.22 -5.09 17.71
N THR A 129 -3.93 -5.08 18.82
CA THR A 129 -3.43 -4.74 20.13
C THR A 129 -3.79 -5.84 21.12
N GLY A 130 -3.07 -5.91 22.23
CA GLY A 130 -3.36 -6.88 23.27
C GLY A 130 -2.10 -7.31 24.01
N ASN A 131 -2.19 -8.44 24.68
CA ASN A 131 -1.09 -8.99 25.46
C ASN A 131 -0.82 -10.44 25.05
N GLN A 132 0.41 -10.69 24.62
CA GLN A 132 0.84 -12.03 24.20
C GLN A 132 0.78 -13.07 25.32
N LEU A 133 1.01 -12.66 26.58
CA LEU A 133 1.02 -13.57 27.72
C LEU A 133 -0.39 -14.01 28.11
N THR A 134 -1.35 -13.11 28.07
CA THR A 134 -2.74 -13.39 28.41
C THR A 134 -3.55 -13.91 27.23
N GLN A 135 -3.00 -13.87 26.01
CA GLN A 135 -3.69 -14.16 24.75
C GLN A 135 -4.93 -13.28 24.51
N ASP A 136 -5.03 -12.17 25.24
CA ASP A 136 -6.07 -11.17 25.03
C ASP A 136 -5.66 -10.28 23.84
N SER A 137 -6.40 -10.35 22.76
CA SER A 137 -6.12 -9.60 21.57
C SER A 137 -7.37 -9.00 20.93
N HIS A 138 -7.23 -7.78 20.45
CA HIS A 138 -8.29 -7.04 19.78
C HIS A 138 -7.78 -6.52 18.44
N THR A 139 -8.46 -6.89 17.37
CA THR A 139 -8.17 -6.34 16.04
C THR A 139 -9.11 -5.18 15.76
N ARG A 140 -8.54 -4.00 15.51
CA ARG A 140 -9.24 -2.81 15.08
C ARG A 140 -8.99 -2.55 13.62
N TYR A 141 -9.94 -1.92 12.96
CA TYR A 141 -9.87 -1.72 11.53
C TYR A 141 -9.75 -0.24 11.17
N LEU A 142 -8.77 0.03 10.32
CA LEU A 142 -8.53 1.33 9.70
C LEU A 142 -8.73 1.18 8.19
N GLN A 143 -9.69 1.94 7.65
CA GLN A 143 -9.96 1.96 6.22
C GLN A 143 -9.29 3.16 5.58
N THR A 144 -8.70 2.92 4.41
CA THR A 144 -8.19 3.97 3.51
C THR A 144 -8.87 3.82 2.16
N MET A 145 -9.45 4.90 1.66
CA MET A 145 -10.03 4.93 0.33
C MET A 145 -9.55 6.17 -0.41
N GLY A 146 -9.31 6.04 -1.70
CA GLY A 146 -8.80 7.17 -2.46
C GLY A 146 -8.80 6.98 -3.96
N THR A 147 -8.38 8.03 -4.62
CA THR A 147 -8.26 8.11 -6.07
C THR A 147 -6.93 8.77 -6.45
N TYR A 148 -6.37 8.32 -7.55
CA TYR A 148 -5.20 8.92 -8.18
C TYR A 148 -5.48 9.15 -9.67
N LEU A 149 -5.23 10.36 -10.13
CA LEU A 149 -5.51 10.80 -11.49
C LEU A 149 -4.22 11.21 -12.17
N THR A 150 -4.07 10.85 -13.44
CA THR A 150 -2.91 11.25 -14.25
C THR A 150 -3.33 11.77 -15.61
N TYR A 151 -2.61 12.79 -16.10
CA TYR A 151 -2.76 13.30 -17.45
C TYR A 151 -1.39 13.69 -18.04
N LYS A 152 -1.05 13.15 -19.23
CA LYS A 152 0.25 13.41 -19.87
C LYS A 152 0.02 13.81 -21.33
N ASN A 153 0.26 15.08 -21.68
CA ASN A 153 0.12 15.53 -23.05
C ASN A 153 0.96 16.76 -23.35
N SER A 154 1.57 16.80 -24.53
CA SER A 154 2.24 17.99 -25.11
C SER A 154 3.21 18.68 -24.14
N GLY A 155 4.03 17.90 -23.44
CA GLY A 155 5.00 18.41 -22.46
C GLY A 155 4.44 18.56 -21.04
N TRP A 156 3.14 18.50 -20.85
CA TRP A 156 2.49 18.47 -19.53
C TRP A 156 2.47 17.06 -18.95
N ASN A 157 2.78 16.97 -17.67
CA ASN A 157 2.52 15.81 -16.81
C ASN A 157 1.81 16.33 -15.56
N LEU A 158 0.54 15.98 -15.43
CA LEU A 158 -0.30 16.37 -14.31
C LEU A 158 -0.71 15.14 -13.55
N ASP A 159 -0.62 15.19 -12.24
CA ASP A 159 -1.15 14.16 -11.36
C ASP A 159 -1.82 14.76 -10.13
N GLY A 160 -2.76 14.02 -9.56
CA GLY A 160 -3.44 14.40 -8.34
C GLY A 160 -3.94 13.19 -7.61
N ALA A 161 -3.86 13.23 -6.29
CA ALA A 161 -4.35 12.20 -5.40
C ALA A 161 -5.26 12.78 -4.31
N PHE A 162 -6.22 11.97 -3.91
CA PHE A 162 -7.01 12.22 -2.72
C PHE A 162 -7.20 10.89 -1.97
N TYR A 163 -6.87 10.88 -0.68
CA TYR A 163 -7.05 9.72 0.18
C TYR A 163 -7.75 10.14 1.47
N TYR A 164 -8.71 9.35 1.89
CA TYR A 164 -9.43 9.51 3.14
C TYR A 164 -9.22 8.27 4.02
N GLN A 165 -8.94 8.49 5.31
CA GLN A 165 -8.81 7.44 6.31
C GLN A 165 -9.90 7.57 7.37
N THR A 166 -10.49 6.43 7.73
CA THR A 166 -11.53 6.34 8.76
C THR A 166 -11.43 5.03 9.51
N GLY A 167 -12.02 4.97 10.68
CA GLY A 167 -12.02 3.77 11.53
C GLY A 167 -11.31 3.99 12.85
N LYS A 168 -10.52 2.99 13.27
CA LYS A 168 -9.79 3.05 14.54
C LYS A 168 -8.32 2.68 14.34
N ASN A 169 -7.43 3.44 14.99
CA ASN A 169 -6.02 3.09 15.09
C ASN A 169 -5.80 1.95 16.14
N LYS A 170 -4.55 1.53 16.31
CA LYS A 170 -4.19 0.49 17.30
C LYS A 170 -4.57 0.85 18.73
N ASP A 171 -4.56 2.13 19.07
CA ASP A 171 -4.81 2.64 20.43
C ASP A 171 -6.31 2.88 20.72
N ALA A 172 -7.20 2.43 19.80
CA ALA A 172 -8.66 2.57 19.83
C ALA A 172 -9.18 3.98 19.56
N GLU A 173 -8.34 4.90 19.20
CA GLU A 173 -8.73 6.26 18.82
C GLU A 173 -9.42 6.25 17.46
N SER A 174 -10.46 7.05 17.35
CA SER A 174 -11.16 7.24 16.07
C SER A 174 -10.30 8.05 15.12
N VAL A 175 -10.22 7.61 13.88
CA VAL A 175 -9.48 8.30 12.81
C VAL A 175 -10.47 8.86 11.82
N SER A 176 -10.32 10.14 11.48
CA SER A 176 -11.01 10.81 10.40
C SER A 176 -10.05 11.84 9.81
N ALA A 177 -9.31 11.44 8.79
CA ALA A 177 -8.24 12.25 8.22
C ALA A 177 -8.23 12.13 6.70
N PHE A 178 -7.77 13.16 6.01
CA PHE A 178 -7.59 13.10 4.57
C PHE A 178 -6.27 13.72 4.12
N MET A 179 -5.83 13.30 2.95
CA MET A 179 -4.70 13.84 2.24
C MET A 179 -5.13 14.19 0.82
N ALA A 180 -4.66 15.34 0.33
CA ALA A 180 -4.80 15.74 -1.05
C ALA A 180 -3.43 16.17 -1.60
N SER A 181 -3.11 15.75 -2.81
CA SER A 181 -1.90 16.19 -3.51
C SER A 181 -2.20 16.54 -4.96
N ALA A 182 -1.42 17.46 -5.51
CA ALA A 182 -1.45 17.81 -6.91
C ALA A 182 -0.05 18.16 -7.38
N THR A 183 0.36 17.64 -8.54
CA THR A 183 1.63 17.95 -9.19
C THR A 183 1.36 18.39 -10.62
N ALA A 184 2.02 19.46 -11.03
CA ALA A 184 2.05 19.90 -12.40
C ALA A 184 3.50 20.04 -12.87
N ALA A 185 3.89 19.29 -13.88
CA ALA A 185 5.19 19.38 -14.51
C ALA A 185 5.02 19.75 -15.98
N TYR A 186 5.91 20.64 -16.46
CA TYR A 186 5.97 21.01 -17.86
C TYR A 186 7.40 20.96 -18.40
N ALA A 187 7.58 20.24 -19.49
CA ALA A 187 8.85 20.17 -20.20
C ALA A 187 8.89 21.22 -21.31
N PHE A 188 9.68 22.28 -21.14
CA PHE A 188 9.89 23.33 -22.15
C PHE A 188 10.64 22.77 -23.39
N ASN A 189 11.59 21.87 -23.14
CA ASN A 189 12.37 21.17 -24.14
C ASN A 189 13.00 19.90 -23.53
N LYS A 190 13.92 19.23 -24.25
CA LYS A 190 14.58 18.01 -23.78
C LYS A 190 15.48 18.17 -22.56
N THR A 191 15.87 19.41 -22.21
CA THR A 191 16.84 19.70 -21.15
C THR A 191 16.20 20.41 -19.95
N TRP A 192 15.21 21.26 -20.20
CA TRP A 192 14.62 22.14 -19.21
C TRP A 192 13.13 21.87 -19.01
N GLY A 193 12.73 21.85 -17.78
CA GLY A 193 11.33 21.73 -17.36
C GLY A 193 11.13 22.38 -15.99
N MET A 194 9.88 22.47 -15.58
CA MET A 194 9.46 22.98 -14.28
C MET A 194 8.48 21.99 -13.64
N VAL A 195 8.57 21.81 -12.34
CA VAL A 195 7.62 21.03 -11.53
C VAL A 195 7.15 21.89 -10.38
N VAL A 196 5.85 21.88 -10.15
CA VAL A 196 5.21 22.47 -8.97
C VAL A 196 4.34 21.40 -8.34
N SER A 197 4.50 21.20 -7.04
CA SER A 197 3.73 20.21 -6.27
C SER A 197 3.11 20.86 -5.04
N PHE A 198 1.95 20.35 -4.66
CA PHE A 198 1.22 20.74 -3.46
C PHE A 198 0.75 19.49 -2.73
N ASP A 199 0.96 19.46 -1.43
CA ASP A 199 0.50 18.41 -0.53
C ASP A 199 -0.23 19.03 0.65
N TYR A 200 -1.37 18.45 1.01
CA TYR A 200 -2.16 18.82 2.17
C TYR A 200 -2.55 17.58 2.97
N LEU A 201 -2.34 17.64 4.28
CA LEU A 201 -2.78 16.62 5.25
C LEU A 201 -3.64 17.31 6.30
N SER A 202 -4.85 16.80 6.51
CA SER A 202 -5.78 17.37 7.49
C SER A 202 -5.34 17.16 8.95
N GLY A 203 -4.48 16.14 9.19
CA GLY A 203 -4.29 15.65 10.54
C GLY A 203 -5.54 14.90 11.06
N ASN A 204 -5.48 14.45 12.29
CA ASN A 204 -6.62 13.95 13.03
C ASN A 204 -6.96 14.99 14.10
N GLU A 205 -8.23 15.41 14.20
CA GLU A 205 -8.65 16.29 15.30
C GLU A 205 -8.54 15.49 16.59
N GLU A 206 -7.70 15.95 17.52
CA GLU A 206 -7.76 15.48 18.90
C GLU A 206 -9.06 16.02 19.49
N GLU A 207 -9.94 15.15 19.97
CA GLU A 207 -11.03 15.56 20.84
C GLU A 207 -10.41 16.15 22.12
N ILE A 208 -10.52 17.48 22.25
CA ILE A 208 -10.11 18.25 23.43
C ILE A 208 -11.10 18.00 24.57
#